data_16a67ce2e7dc127d54c3393ad64b45cb
#
_entry.id   16a67ce2e7dc127d54c3393ad64b45cb
#
_cell.length_a   1.000
_cell.length_b   1.000
_cell.length_c   1.000
_cell.angle_alpha   90.00
_cell.angle_beta   90.00
_cell.angle_gamma   90.00
#
_symmetry.space_group_name_H-M   'P 1'
#
loop_
_entity.id
_entity.type
_entity.pdbx_description
1 polymer ?
#
loop_
_entity_poly.entity_id
_entity_poly.type
_entity_poly.pdbx_seq_one_letter_code
_entity_poly.pdbx_strand_id
1 'polypeptide(L)'
;MRNLKRALSLLLSSTMVLGMLVMGGSAAGYKDVDDSNVNQEAIEVLQTVGIMTGDQNGNFNPDGSITRNEMAVVMAHLLNLDYDYYRGTNPFTDVPEWAAPYVAACAAEGVVAGIGNGQFGGDQKVTAAQASLMIMKALGYFQNAEDFGSDWQVATIRQASYINLFANINSDADSALTRAQVAQLVLNGLKAQMVDFTGDKGIQIGDVTVGYRAEYTARTNANKKYNSIDTGKTDIAGNNQYYVQLGEELYNGDLKLADDEADVFGRPAHTWSFDGEKIGTYVNYDLMVEEYTTSVSGKELYDVVGKTAFDKYDFSAYVDGKDDDFYKQISKNNKDDVDVTDNGALTQVF
;
A
#
# COMPACT_ATOMS: atom_id res chain seq x y z
N MET A 1 -30.16 -6.27 -4.51
CA MET A 1 -29.96 -5.70 -5.86
C MET A 1 -28.60 -5.03 -6.05
N ARG A 2 -28.03 -4.37 -5.02
CA ARG A 2 -26.68 -3.75 -5.06
C ARG A 2 -25.56 -4.78 -5.29
N ASN A 3 -25.65 -5.96 -4.66
CA ASN A 3 -24.65 -7.03 -4.78
C ASN A 3 -24.68 -7.77 -6.14
N LEU A 4 -25.84 -7.81 -6.79
CA LEU A 4 -25.97 -8.43 -8.12
C LEU A 4 -25.39 -7.52 -9.21
N LYS A 5 -25.50 -6.20 -9.06
CA LYS A 5 -24.87 -5.23 -9.96
C LYS A 5 -23.34 -5.21 -9.81
N ARG A 6 -22.82 -5.39 -8.59
CA ARG A 6 -21.37 -5.53 -8.31
C ARG A 6 -20.80 -6.81 -8.93
N ALA A 7 -21.51 -7.93 -8.83
CA ALA A 7 -21.10 -9.18 -9.47
C ALA A 7 -21.12 -9.08 -11.01
N LEU A 8 -22.08 -8.33 -11.59
CA LEU A 8 -22.18 -8.17 -13.04
C LEU A 8 -21.12 -7.22 -13.59
N SER A 9 -20.74 -6.16 -12.85
CA SER A 9 -19.68 -5.25 -13.25
C SER A 9 -18.30 -5.89 -13.15
N LEU A 10 -18.05 -6.71 -12.14
CA LEU A 10 -16.84 -7.53 -12.02
C LEU A 10 -16.71 -8.54 -13.17
N LEU A 11 -17.80 -9.17 -13.59
CA LEU A 11 -17.81 -10.08 -14.74
C LEU A 11 -17.55 -9.35 -16.07
N LEU A 12 -18.02 -8.12 -16.25
CA LEU A 12 -17.77 -7.34 -17.47
C LEU A 12 -16.36 -6.71 -17.48
N SER A 13 -15.83 -6.31 -16.33
CA SER A 13 -14.47 -5.79 -16.24
C SER A 13 -13.44 -6.91 -16.38
N SER A 14 -13.69 -8.09 -15.81
CA SER A 14 -12.80 -9.24 -15.99
C SER A 14 -12.75 -9.73 -17.45
N THR A 15 -13.85 -9.64 -18.21
CA THR A 15 -13.83 -10.00 -19.63
C THR A 15 -13.12 -8.98 -20.52
N MET A 16 -13.05 -7.70 -20.15
CA MET A 16 -12.22 -6.71 -20.87
C MET A 16 -10.73 -6.85 -20.54
N VAL A 17 -10.38 -7.21 -19.32
CA VAL A 17 -8.99 -7.50 -18.91
C VAL A 17 -8.52 -8.84 -19.47
N LEU A 18 -9.36 -9.86 -19.54
CA LEU A 18 -9.03 -11.16 -20.17
C LEU A 18 -8.78 -11.06 -21.68
N GLY A 19 -9.30 -10.05 -22.34
CA GLY A 19 -9.06 -9.83 -23.78
C GLY A 19 -7.65 -9.32 -24.10
N MET A 20 -6.88 -8.88 -23.12
CA MET A 20 -5.46 -8.45 -23.27
C MET A 20 -4.46 -9.43 -22.65
N LEU A 21 -4.89 -10.46 -21.93
CA LEU A 21 -4.06 -11.41 -21.17
C LEU A 21 -3.90 -12.78 -21.83
N VAL A 22 -3.97 -12.87 -23.17
CA VAL A 22 -3.55 -14.09 -23.86
C VAL A 22 -2.18 -13.87 -24.50
N MET A 23 -1.17 -13.71 -23.68
CA MET A 23 0.20 -14.13 -23.97
C MET A 23 0.83 -14.63 -22.68
N GLY A 24 1.17 -15.90 -22.66
CA GLY A 24 1.74 -16.58 -21.50
C GLY A 24 3.08 -15.98 -21.08
N GLY A 25 3.28 -15.93 -19.78
CA GLY A 25 4.56 -15.67 -19.12
C GLY A 25 4.67 -14.25 -18.60
N SER A 26 4.86 -14.09 -17.29
CA SER A 26 5.18 -12.89 -16.52
C SER A 26 4.27 -11.70 -16.84
N ALA A 27 3.62 -11.10 -15.88
CA ALA A 27 3.06 -9.76 -16.06
C ALA A 27 4.16 -8.92 -16.73
N ALA A 28 3.94 -8.49 -17.98
CA ALA A 28 4.95 -7.71 -18.69
C ALA A 28 5.03 -6.38 -17.95
N GLY A 29 6.07 -6.24 -17.11
CA GLY A 29 6.31 -5.05 -16.33
C GLY A 29 6.37 -3.82 -17.24
N TYR A 30 6.08 -2.67 -16.70
CA TYR A 30 6.27 -1.41 -17.43
C TYR A 30 7.73 -1.23 -17.82
N LYS A 31 7.99 -0.62 -18.97
CA LYS A 31 9.35 -0.42 -19.49
C LYS A 31 10.22 0.50 -18.64
N ASP A 32 9.56 1.34 -17.84
CA ASP A 32 10.16 2.37 -16.99
C ASP A 32 10.01 2.04 -15.49
N VAL A 33 9.67 0.80 -15.16
CA VAL A 33 9.66 0.27 -13.79
C VAL A 33 10.51 -0.99 -13.79
N ASP A 34 11.58 -0.98 -13.05
CA ASP A 34 12.49 -2.11 -12.87
C ASP A 34 12.54 -2.58 -11.41
N ASP A 35 13.24 -3.66 -11.16
CA ASP A 35 13.35 -4.31 -9.84
C ASP A 35 14.03 -3.43 -8.78
N SER A 36 14.62 -2.29 -9.17
CA SER A 36 15.19 -1.31 -8.23
C SER A 36 14.18 -0.25 -7.78
N ASN A 37 12.99 -0.21 -8.40
CA ASN A 37 11.95 0.73 -8.01
C ASN A 37 11.31 0.30 -6.69
N VAL A 38 11.49 1.11 -5.65
CA VAL A 38 10.99 0.85 -4.29
C VAL A 38 9.47 0.68 -4.21
N ASN A 39 8.74 1.11 -5.22
CA ASN A 39 7.29 0.99 -5.31
C ASN A 39 6.83 -0.03 -6.38
N GLN A 40 7.72 -0.90 -6.86
CA GLN A 40 7.41 -1.92 -7.88
C GLN A 40 6.21 -2.77 -7.45
N GLU A 41 6.21 -3.29 -6.22
CA GLU A 41 5.10 -4.07 -5.66
C GLU A 41 3.76 -3.34 -5.81
N ALA A 42 3.72 -2.09 -5.37
CA ALA A 42 2.49 -1.30 -5.44
C ALA A 42 2.01 -1.09 -6.87
N ILE A 43 2.93 -0.81 -7.79
CA ILE A 43 2.62 -0.59 -9.21
C ILE A 43 2.04 -1.85 -9.83
N GLU A 44 2.66 -3.01 -9.62
CA GLU A 44 2.24 -4.28 -10.23
C GLU A 44 0.92 -4.79 -9.64
N VAL A 45 0.73 -4.68 -8.33
CA VAL A 45 -0.54 -5.04 -7.68
C VAL A 45 -1.67 -4.17 -8.20
N LEU A 46 -1.51 -2.83 -8.21
CA LEU A 46 -2.56 -1.92 -8.65
C LEU A 46 -2.86 -2.01 -10.15
N GLN A 47 -1.86 -2.36 -10.97
CA GLN A 47 -2.07 -2.68 -12.37
C GLN A 47 -2.95 -3.91 -12.53
N THR A 48 -2.61 -4.99 -11.81
CA THR A 48 -3.32 -6.26 -11.92
C THR A 48 -4.78 -6.15 -11.49
N VAL A 49 -5.05 -5.39 -10.41
CA VAL A 49 -6.43 -5.18 -9.95
C VAL A 49 -7.15 -4.04 -10.69
N GLY A 50 -6.50 -3.40 -11.67
CA GLY A 50 -7.11 -2.39 -12.56
C GLY A 50 -7.32 -1.01 -11.94
N ILE A 51 -6.66 -0.70 -10.82
CA ILE A 51 -6.79 0.62 -10.15
C ILE A 51 -5.94 1.68 -10.85
N MET A 52 -4.69 1.35 -11.15
CA MET A 52 -3.76 2.24 -11.87
C MET A 52 -3.18 1.51 -13.07
N THR A 53 -3.20 2.16 -14.22
CA THR A 53 -2.67 1.61 -15.47
C THR A 53 -1.64 2.57 -16.07
N GLY A 54 -0.74 2.03 -16.87
CA GLY A 54 0.24 2.81 -17.63
C GLY A 54 -0.35 3.46 -18.88
N ASP A 55 0.52 4.08 -19.65
CA ASP A 55 0.19 4.67 -20.94
C ASP A 55 0.14 3.62 -22.06
N GLN A 56 -0.37 4.04 -23.24
CA GLN A 56 -0.44 3.18 -24.43
C GLN A 56 0.92 2.74 -24.98
N ASN A 57 2.03 3.33 -24.51
CA ASN A 57 3.39 2.97 -24.89
C ASN A 57 4.01 1.93 -23.96
N GLY A 58 3.29 1.53 -22.91
CA GLY A 58 3.74 0.58 -21.90
C GLY A 58 4.65 1.19 -20.84
N ASN A 59 4.48 2.48 -20.52
CA ASN A 59 5.17 3.14 -19.43
C ASN A 59 4.18 3.43 -18.30
N PHE A 60 4.65 3.34 -17.05
CA PHE A 60 3.89 3.77 -15.89
C PHE A 60 4.10 5.25 -15.57
N ASN A 61 5.27 5.77 -15.91
CA ASN A 61 5.72 7.13 -15.58
C ASN A 61 5.83 7.35 -14.05
N PRO A 62 6.63 6.55 -13.32
CA PRO A 62 6.64 6.49 -11.86
C PRO A 62 6.98 7.84 -11.21
N ASP A 63 7.89 8.62 -11.80
CA ASP A 63 8.35 9.92 -11.28
C ASP A 63 7.43 11.09 -11.68
N GLY A 64 6.49 10.86 -12.58
CA GLY A 64 5.51 11.87 -13.00
C GLY A 64 4.58 12.25 -11.84
N SER A 65 4.29 13.55 -11.69
CA SER A 65 3.26 13.97 -10.71
C SER A 65 1.87 13.63 -11.22
N ILE A 66 0.96 13.34 -10.29
CA ILE A 66 -0.45 13.09 -10.58
C ILE A 66 -1.31 14.30 -10.22
N THR A 67 -2.27 14.62 -11.06
CA THR A 67 -3.24 15.70 -10.83
C THR A 67 -4.41 15.23 -9.95
N ARG A 68 -5.18 16.17 -9.41
CA ARG A 68 -6.41 15.84 -8.65
C ARG A 68 -7.47 15.15 -9.53
N ASN A 69 -7.54 15.52 -10.82
CA ASN A 69 -8.40 14.82 -11.79
C ASN A 69 -8.00 13.35 -11.94
N GLU A 70 -6.72 13.08 -12.13
CA GLU A 70 -6.18 11.71 -12.23
C GLU A 70 -6.35 10.94 -10.91
N MET A 71 -6.15 11.59 -9.76
CA MET A 71 -6.41 10.94 -8.46
C MET A 71 -7.89 10.57 -8.29
N ALA A 72 -8.82 11.38 -8.79
CA ALA A 72 -10.24 11.03 -8.79
C ALA A 72 -10.53 9.77 -9.64
N VAL A 73 -9.83 9.60 -10.77
CA VAL A 73 -9.89 8.36 -11.58
C VAL A 73 -9.39 7.17 -10.75
N VAL A 74 -8.24 7.30 -10.08
CA VAL A 74 -7.69 6.26 -9.21
C VAL A 74 -8.69 5.89 -8.11
N MET A 75 -9.28 6.87 -7.43
CA MET A 75 -10.28 6.62 -6.38
C MET A 75 -11.56 5.97 -6.90
N ALA A 76 -12.04 6.37 -8.08
CA ALA A 76 -13.21 5.77 -8.69
C ALA A 76 -12.99 4.30 -9.05
N HIS A 77 -11.80 3.95 -9.56
CA HIS A 77 -11.42 2.57 -9.81
C HIS A 77 -11.22 1.78 -8.50
N LEU A 78 -10.49 2.36 -7.54
CA LEU A 78 -10.28 1.75 -6.22
C LEU A 78 -11.61 1.34 -5.56
N LEU A 79 -12.58 2.24 -5.55
CA LEU A 79 -13.87 2.03 -4.90
C LEU A 79 -14.90 1.34 -5.81
N ASN A 80 -14.51 0.97 -7.02
CA ASN A 80 -15.38 0.37 -8.03
C ASN A 80 -16.68 1.17 -8.20
N LEU A 81 -16.57 2.50 -8.34
CA LEU A 81 -17.73 3.38 -8.48
C LEU A 81 -18.34 3.24 -9.88
N ASP A 82 -19.67 3.32 -9.95
CA ASP A 82 -20.40 3.36 -11.22
C ASP A 82 -20.30 4.79 -11.83
N TYR A 83 -19.10 5.16 -12.30
CA TYR A 83 -18.87 6.48 -12.90
C TYR A 83 -19.59 6.63 -14.24
N ASP A 84 -19.95 5.56 -14.93
CA ASP A 84 -20.73 5.63 -16.16
C ASP A 84 -22.14 6.19 -15.92
N TYR A 85 -22.71 5.98 -14.75
CA TYR A 85 -23.96 6.61 -14.34
C TYR A 85 -23.87 8.15 -14.32
N TYR A 86 -22.67 8.69 -14.10
CA TYR A 86 -22.41 10.14 -14.04
C TYR A 86 -21.98 10.77 -15.35
N ARG A 87 -22.02 10.04 -16.48
CA ARG A 87 -21.72 10.62 -17.81
C ARG A 87 -22.64 11.81 -18.07
N GLY A 88 -22.05 12.92 -18.48
CA GLY A 88 -22.75 14.20 -18.71
C GLY A 88 -23.05 14.99 -17.43
N THR A 89 -22.64 14.51 -16.26
CA THR A 89 -22.71 15.23 -14.99
C THR A 89 -21.36 15.85 -14.67
N ASN A 90 -21.31 17.15 -14.45
CA ASN A 90 -20.10 17.84 -13.99
C ASN A 90 -20.47 18.79 -12.85
N PRO A 91 -20.19 18.44 -11.58
CA PRO A 91 -20.53 19.26 -10.44
C PRO A 91 -19.62 20.50 -10.27
N PHE A 92 -18.56 20.60 -11.05
CA PHE A 92 -17.56 21.66 -10.98
C PHE A 92 -17.32 22.30 -12.34
N THR A 93 -16.94 23.58 -12.32
CA THR A 93 -16.80 24.40 -13.55
C THR A 93 -15.45 24.24 -14.26
N ASP A 94 -14.46 23.66 -13.60
CA ASP A 94 -13.06 23.55 -14.04
C ASP A 94 -12.60 22.09 -14.28
N VAL A 95 -13.53 21.14 -14.29
CA VAL A 95 -13.21 19.72 -14.56
C VAL A 95 -13.43 19.43 -16.04
N PRO A 96 -12.42 18.89 -16.75
CA PRO A 96 -12.56 18.54 -18.15
C PRO A 96 -13.51 17.35 -18.34
N GLU A 97 -14.10 17.23 -19.52
CA GLU A 97 -15.13 16.23 -19.85
C GLU A 97 -14.69 14.79 -19.58
N TRP A 98 -13.42 14.45 -19.82
CA TRP A 98 -12.90 13.12 -19.59
C TRP A 98 -12.87 12.72 -18.10
N ALA A 99 -12.62 13.70 -17.21
CA ALA A 99 -12.53 13.48 -15.75
C ALA A 99 -13.88 13.64 -15.05
N ALA A 100 -14.83 14.36 -15.66
CA ALA A 100 -16.08 14.74 -15.03
C ALA A 100 -16.87 13.56 -14.42
N PRO A 101 -17.06 12.41 -15.09
CA PRO A 101 -17.81 11.30 -14.50
C PRO A 101 -17.13 10.70 -13.28
N TYR A 102 -15.80 10.61 -13.25
CA TYR A 102 -15.04 10.10 -12.11
C TYR A 102 -15.10 11.06 -10.91
N VAL A 103 -14.89 12.35 -11.19
CA VAL A 103 -14.98 13.40 -10.16
C VAL A 103 -16.41 13.47 -9.59
N ALA A 104 -17.44 13.37 -10.43
CA ALA A 104 -18.83 13.37 -10.00
C ALA A 104 -19.17 12.15 -9.12
N ALA A 105 -18.72 10.96 -9.50
CA ALA A 105 -18.90 9.76 -8.71
C ALA A 105 -18.20 9.86 -7.35
N CYS A 106 -16.93 10.29 -7.32
CA CYS A 106 -16.19 10.48 -6.08
C CYS A 106 -16.78 11.58 -5.18
N ALA A 107 -17.34 12.65 -5.78
CA ALA A 107 -18.01 13.71 -5.02
C ALA A 107 -19.34 13.24 -4.41
N ALA A 108 -20.10 12.42 -5.14
CA ALA A 108 -21.35 11.83 -4.63
C ALA A 108 -21.12 10.87 -3.45
N GLU A 109 -19.99 10.15 -3.45
CA GLU A 109 -19.57 9.27 -2.35
C GLU A 109 -18.84 10.05 -1.22
N GLY A 110 -18.67 11.38 -1.36
CA GLY A 110 -18.00 12.20 -0.37
C GLY A 110 -16.49 12.02 -0.25
N VAL A 111 -15.87 11.27 -1.19
CA VAL A 111 -14.42 10.98 -1.21
C VAL A 111 -13.62 12.21 -1.60
N VAL A 112 -14.16 13.04 -2.51
CA VAL A 112 -13.55 14.30 -2.93
C VAL A 112 -14.47 15.47 -2.66
N ALA A 113 -13.87 16.65 -2.51
CA ALA A 113 -14.58 17.92 -2.38
C ALA A 113 -13.94 18.99 -3.26
N GLY A 114 -14.73 20.02 -3.62
CA GLY A 114 -14.22 21.20 -4.32
C GLY A 114 -13.36 22.09 -3.42
N ILE A 115 -12.61 22.99 -4.08
CA ILE A 115 -11.78 24.00 -3.41
C ILE A 115 -12.50 25.34 -3.15
N GLY A 116 -13.81 25.39 -3.41
CA GLY A 116 -14.63 26.58 -3.33
C GLY A 116 -14.97 27.17 -4.69
N ASN A 117 -15.89 28.13 -4.71
CA ASN A 117 -16.34 28.86 -5.92
C ASN A 117 -16.82 27.95 -7.08
N GLY A 118 -17.32 26.76 -6.77
CA GLY A 118 -17.76 25.78 -7.77
C GLY A 118 -16.59 25.13 -8.53
N GLN A 119 -15.37 25.19 -8.01
CA GLN A 119 -14.17 24.62 -8.61
C GLN A 119 -13.70 23.38 -7.86
N PHE A 120 -13.13 22.43 -8.58
CA PHE A 120 -12.47 21.22 -8.09
C PHE A 120 -10.95 21.40 -7.91
N GLY A 121 -10.35 22.27 -8.71
CA GLY A 121 -8.90 22.40 -8.79
C GLY A 121 -8.24 21.20 -9.46
N GLY A 122 -8.91 20.62 -10.46
CA GLY A 122 -8.57 19.31 -11.03
C GLY A 122 -7.20 19.21 -11.65
N ASP A 123 -6.68 20.29 -12.25
CA ASP A 123 -5.35 20.33 -12.89
C ASP A 123 -4.21 20.58 -11.89
N GLN A 124 -4.54 20.90 -10.64
CA GLN A 124 -3.53 21.01 -9.61
C GLN A 124 -2.96 19.62 -9.27
N LYS A 125 -1.67 19.56 -8.98
CA LYS A 125 -1.02 18.34 -8.52
C LYS A 125 -1.59 17.95 -7.14
N VAL A 126 -1.89 16.68 -6.94
CA VAL A 126 -2.39 16.20 -5.66
C VAL A 126 -1.26 16.19 -4.63
N THR A 127 -1.50 16.77 -3.46
CA THR A 127 -0.53 16.73 -2.35
C THR A 127 -0.69 15.47 -1.51
N ALA A 128 0.34 15.15 -0.70
CA ALA A 128 0.30 14.01 0.22
C ALA A 128 -0.91 14.10 1.17
N ALA A 129 -1.20 15.27 1.73
CA ALA A 129 -2.37 15.47 2.59
C ALA A 129 -3.69 15.24 1.85
N GLN A 130 -3.81 15.73 0.61
CA GLN A 130 -5.04 15.57 -0.17
C GLN A 130 -5.27 14.11 -0.59
N ALA A 131 -4.23 13.43 -1.07
CA ALA A 131 -4.33 12.01 -1.45
C ALA A 131 -4.66 11.14 -0.24
N SER A 132 -3.97 11.37 0.90
CA SER A 132 -4.24 10.65 2.14
C SER A 132 -5.68 10.85 2.62
N LEU A 133 -6.23 12.07 2.53
CA LEU A 133 -7.61 12.32 2.92
C LEU A 133 -8.59 11.49 2.10
N MET A 134 -8.38 11.37 0.79
CA MET A 134 -9.22 10.55 -0.08
C MET A 134 -9.20 9.08 0.34
N ILE A 135 -8.01 8.52 0.62
CA ILE A 135 -7.88 7.14 1.12
C ILE A 135 -8.49 6.99 2.53
N MET A 136 -8.25 7.95 3.43
CA MET A 136 -8.81 7.92 4.77
C MET A 136 -10.34 7.92 4.77
N LYS A 137 -10.96 8.67 3.85
CA LYS A 137 -12.42 8.64 3.65
C LYS A 137 -12.92 7.27 3.17
N ALA A 138 -12.19 6.63 2.26
CA ALA A 138 -12.48 5.26 1.82
C ALA A 138 -12.39 4.25 2.96
N LEU A 139 -11.49 4.46 3.93
CA LEU A 139 -11.34 3.64 5.13
C LEU A 139 -12.42 3.88 6.20
N GLY A 140 -13.23 4.93 6.07
CA GLY A 140 -14.29 5.29 7.02
C GLY A 140 -13.96 6.46 7.95
N TYR A 141 -12.77 7.04 7.86
CA TYR A 141 -12.39 8.23 8.63
C TYR A 141 -12.95 9.52 8.00
N PHE A 142 -13.05 10.58 8.80
CA PHE A 142 -13.32 11.95 8.36
C PHE A 142 -14.60 12.08 7.51
N GLN A 143 -15.66 11.43 7.95
CA GLN A 143 -16.94 11.47 7.23
C GLN A 143 -17.69 12.81 7.42
N ASN A 144 -17.42 13.54 8.52
CA ASN A 144 -18.03 14.82 8.83
C ASN A 144 -16.97 15.93 8.89
N ALA A 145 -17.39 17.19 8.66
CA ALA A 145 -16.48 18.33 8.68
C ALA A 145 -15.85 18.55 10.07
N GLU A 146 -16.59 18.23 11.12
CA GLU A 146 -16.18 18.36 12.52
C GLU A 146 -15.07 17.39 12.90
N ASP A 147 -14.92 16.28 12.18
CA ASP A 147 -13.91 15.23 12.44
C ASP A 147 -12.46 15.76 12.30
N PHE A 148 -12.28 16.84 11.57
CA PHE A 148 -10.97 17.45 11.34
C PHE A 148 -10.51 18.36 12.50
N GLY A 149 -11.41 18.84 13.33
CA GLY A 149 -11.11 19.89 14.30
C GLY A 149 -10.77 21.21 13.59
N SER A 150 -9.68 21.88 14.00
CA SER A 150 -9.31 23.22 13.49
C SER A 150 -8.51 23.21 12.18
N ASP A 151 -7.86 22.10 11.85
CA ASP A 151 -6.97 21.97 10.69
C ASP A 151 -7.05 20.56 10.08
N TRP A 152 -7.64 20.50 8.90
CA TRP A 152 -7.87 19.24 8.21
C TRP A 152 -6.58 18.57 7.76
N GLN A 153 -5.55 19.33 7.35
CA GLN A 153 -4.27 18.77 6.89
C GLN A 153 -3.55 18.10 8.07
N VAL A 154 -3.45 18.82 9.19
CA VAL A 154 -2.81 18.27 10.39
C VAL A 154 -3.56 17.05 10.91
N ALA A 155 -4.89 17.08 10.94
CA ALA A 155 -5.70 15.95 11.37
C ALA A 155 -5.50 14.74 10.46
N THR A 156 -5.52 14.95 9.15
CA THR A 156 -5.36 13.89 8.14
C THR A 156 -3.97 13.26 8.23
N ILE A 157 -2.89 14.06 8.19
CA ILE A 157 -1.52 13.55 8.24
C ILE A 157 -1.25 12.79 9.53
N ARG A 158 -1.69 13.33 10.67
CA ARG A 158 -1.53 12.65 11.96
C ARG A 158 -2.22 11.27 11.96
N GLN A 159 -3.46 11.18 11.49
CA GLN A 159 -4.20 9.92 11.47
C GLN A 159 -3.62 8.95 10.43
N ALA A 160 -3.25 9.44 9.26
CA ALA A 160 -2.61 8.64 8.22
C ALA A 160 -1.26 8.07 8.70
N SER A 161 -0.45 8.88 9.40
CA SER A 161 0.79 8.39 10.02
C SER A 161 0.53 7.36 11.12
N TYR A 162 -0.51 7.56 11.92
CA TYR A 162 -0.86 6.62 12.99
C TYR A 162 -1.22 5.21 12.47
N ILE A 163 -1.87 5.13 11.31
CA ILE A 163 -2.20 3.84 10.65
C ILE A 163 -1.15 3.39 9.65
N ASN A 164 0.04 4.00 9.65
CA ASN A 164 1.16 3.67 8.77
C ASN A 164 0.85 3.80 7.26
N LEU A 165 -0.06 4.72 6.89
CA LEU A 165 -0.44 4.93 5.48
C LEU A 165 0.72 5.44 4.62
N PHE A 166 1.73 6.07 5.23
CA PHE A 166 2.95 6.58 4.56
C PHE A 166 4.12 5.59 4.57
N ALA A 167 3.90 4.31 4.88
CA ALA A 167 4.96 3.30 4.76
C ALA A 167 5.59 3.34 3.35
N ASN A 168 6.92 3.39 3.29
CA ASN A 168 7.71 3.47 2.05
C ASN A 168 7.41 4.71 1.19
N ILE A 169 6.89 5.80 1.79
CA ILE A 169 6.67 7.09 1.14
C ILE A 169 7.40 8.17 1.92
N ASN A 170 8.37 8.80 1.28
CA ASN A 170 9.05 9.98 1.82
C ASN A 170 8.49 11.23 1.12
N SER A 171 7.63 11.98 1.80
CA SER A 171 7.00 13.19 1.26
C SER A 171 6.53 14.10 2.40
N ASP A 172 6.63 15.41 2.20
CA ASP A 172 6.01 16.38 3.08
C ASP A 172 4.50 16.51 2.78
N ALA A 173 3.72 16.96 3.76
CA ALA A 173 2.26 17.07 3.67
C ALA A 173 1.76 17.87 2.46
N ASP A 174 2.45 18.96 2.12
CA ASP A 174 2.11 19.86 1.02
C ASP A 174 2.84 19.53 -0.30
N SER A 175 3.71 18.53 -0.28
CA SER A 175 4.43 18.11 -1.49
C SER A 175 3.52 17.34 -2.43
N ALA A 176 3.70 17.62 -3.74
CA ALA A 176 3.01 16.88 -4.78
C ALA A 176 3.56 15.44 -4.83
N LEU A 177 2.66 14.46 -4.82
CA LEU A 177 3.05 13.06 -4.96
C LEU A 177 3.36 12.70 -6.41
N THR A 178 4.31 11.78 -6.58
CA THR A 178 4.54 11.09 -7.84
C THR A 178 3.52 9.97 -8.03
N ARG A 179 3.41 9.45 -9.25
CA ARG A 179 2.53 8.32 -9.55
C ARG A 179 2.92 7.06 -8.77
N ALA A 180 4.24 6.81 -8.60
CA ALA A 180 4.73 5.69 -7.80
C ALA A 180 4.38 5.86 -6.31
N GLN A 181 4.52 7.06 -5.75
CA GLN A 181 4.12 7.34 -4.38
C GLN A 181 2.61 7.22 -4.17
N VAL A 182 1.79 7.62 -5.15
CA VAL A 182 0.34 7.39 -5.10
C VAL A 182 0.02 5.91 -5.17
N ALA A 183 0.71 5.13 -6.01
CA ALA A 183 0.53 3.68 -6.04
C ALA A 183 0.83 3.05 -4.67
N GLN A 184 1.95 3.45 -4.04
CA GLN A 184 2.29 2.99 -2.69
C GLN A 184 1.24 3.38 -1.66
N LEU A 185 0.75 4.63 -1.70
CA LEU A 185 -0.27 5.11 -0.78
C LEU A 185 -1.57 4.30 -0.91
N VAL A 186 -1.97 3.97 -2.13
CA VAL A 186 -3.18 3.16 -2.40
C VAL A 186 -2.97 1.72 -1.93
N LEU A 187 -1.80 1.11 -2.17
CA LEU A 187 -1.48 -0.23 -1.67
C LEU A 187 -1.51 -0.28 -0.14
N ASN A 188 -0.91 0.73 0.53
CA ASN A 188 -0.99 0.85 1.98
C ASN A 188 -2.44 0.99 2.46
N GLY A 189 -3.26 1.74 1.71
CA GLY A 189 -4.70 1.86 1.95
C GLY A 189 -5.45 0.53 1.80
N LEU A 190 -5.12 -0.29 0.80
CA LEU A 190 -5.71 -1.63 0.63
C LEU A 190 -5.39 -2.55 1.81
N LYS A 191 -4.20 -2.42 2.40
CA LYS A 191 -3.74 -3.16 3.59
C LYS A 191 -4.30 -2.58 4.90
N ALA A 192 -4.78 -1.35 4.90
CA ALA A 192 -5.24 -0.67 6.11
C ALA A 192 -6.62 -1.15 6.57
N GLN A 193 -6.81 -1.17 7.90
CA GLN A 193 -8.08 -1.54 8.51
C GLN A 193 -9.15 -0.46 8.29
N MET A 194 -10.33 -0.90 7.88
CA MET A 194 -11.51 -0.04 7.84
C MET A 194 -12.04 0.22 9.25
N VAL A 195 -12.68 1.37 9.40
CA VAL A 195 -13.27 1.78 10.68
C VAL A 195 -14.72 2.20 10.51
N ASP A 196 -15.45 2.11 11.61
CA ASP A 196 -16.78 2.70 11.76
C ASP A 196 -16.71 3.86 12.74
N PHE A 197 -17.37 4.95 12.40
CA PHE A 197 -17.53 6.10 13.31
C PHE A 197 -18.45 5.70 14.46
N THR A 198 -18.01 5.90 15.70
CA THR A 198 -18.74 5.48 16.89
C THR A 198 -19.28 6.65 17.72
N GLY A 199 -19.01 7.88 17.32
CA GLY A 199 -19.51 9.09 17.95
C GLY A 199 -18.40 10.10 18.25
N ASP A 200 -18.79 11.14 18.98
CA ASP A 200 -17.94 12.24 19.37
C ASP A 200 -17.72 12.21 20.88
N LYS A 201 -16.48 12.32 21.29
CA LYS A 201 -16.17 12.59 22.69
C LYS A 201 -15.57 13.98 22.83
N GLY A 202 -16.32 14.85 23.50
CA GLY A 202 -15.76 16.06 24.07
C GLY A 202 -15.13 15.78 25.43
N ILE A 203 -14.13 16.58 25.80
CA ILE A 203 -13.60 16.56 27.18
C ILE A 203 -14.61 17.27 28.08
N GLN A 204 -15.15 16.56 29.03
CA GLN A 204 -16.04 17.12 30.05
C GLN A 204 -15.22 17.92 31.07
N ILE A 205 -15.47 19.21 31.20
CA ILE A 205 -14.93 20.08 32.25
C ILE A 205 -16.11 20.64 33.02
N GLY A 206 -16.46 19.99 34.14
CA GLY A 206 -17.71 20.27 34.83
C GLY A 206 -18.94 19.93 33.95
N ASP A 207 -19.87 20.87 33.80
CA ASP A 207 -21.06 20.70 32.95
C ASP A 207 -20.82 21.13 31.50
N VAL A 208 -19.58 21.49 31.13
CA VAL A 208 -19.23 21.98 29.79
C VAL A 208 -18.44 20.94 29.06
N THR A 209 -18.88 20.55 27.86
CA THR A 209 -18.10 19.72 26.92
C THR A 209 -17.19 20.62 26.11
N VAL A 210 -15.86 20.43 26.24
CA VAL A 210 -14.85 21.20 25.53
C VAL A 210 -14.11 20.32 24.56
N GLY A 211 -13.99 20.80 23.32
CA GLY A 211 -13.32 20.08 22.25
C GLY A 211 -14.20 19.03 21.60
N TYR A 212 -13.83 18.71 20.38
CA TYR A 212 -14.47 17.69 19.55
C TYR A 212 -13.42 16.70 19.11
N ARG A 213 -13.67 15.42 19.33
CA ARG A 213 -12.80 14.34 18.83
C ARG A 213 -13.67 13.22 18.29
N ALA A 214 -13.57 12.99 17.01
CA ALA A 214 -14.17 11.81 16.39
C ALA A 214 -13.55 10.53 16.95
N GLU A 215 -14.39 9.58 17.31
CA GLU A 215 -13.96 8.25 17.71
C GLU A 215 -14.30 7.23 16.63
N TYR A 216 -13.36 6.34 16.41
CA TYR A 216 -13.46 5.28 15.43
C TYR A 216 -13.17 3.93 16.07
N THR A 217 -13.91 2.92 15.66
CA THR A 217 -13.67 1.54 16.05
C THR A 217 -13.33 0.73 14.80
N ALA A 218 -12.30 -0.11 14.89
CA ALA A 218 -11.93 -0.98 13.79
C ALA A 218 -13.11 -1.90 13.42
N ARG A 219 -13.43 -1.96 12.14
CA ARG A 219 -14.47 -2.85 11.61
C ARG A 219 -14.00 -4.29 11.71
N THR A 220 -14.87 -5.19 12.16
CA THR A 220 -14.59 -6.62 12.29
C THR A 220 -15.66 -7.48 11.65
N ASN A 221 -15.30 -8.68 11.22
CA ASN A 221 -16.23 -9.64 10.64
C ASN A 221 -15.80 -11.08 10.99
N ALA A 222 -16.76 -11.99 11.12
CA ALA A 222 -16.52 -13.42 11.41
C ALA A 222 -16.20 -14.24 10.14
N ASN A 223 -16.25 -13.65 8.95
CA ASN A 223 -15.99 -14.35 7.71
C ASN A 223 -14.49 -14.44 7.43
N LYS A 224 -13.96 -15.65 7.23
CA LYS A 224 -12.55 -15.91 6.91
C LYS A 224 -11.99 -15.21 5.66
N LYS A 225 -12.85 -14.71 4.76
CA LYS A 225 -12.39 -13.89 3.63
C LYS A 225 -11.63 -12.64 4.10
N TYR A 226 -11.94 -12.14 5.32
CA TYR A 226 -11.26 -11.02 5.97
C TYR A 226 -9.95 -11.42 6.67
N ASN A 227 -9.29 -12.45 6.16
CA ASN A 227 -7.94 -12.87 6.52
C ASN A 227 -7.12 -13.17 5.26
N SER A 228 -7.44 -12.50 4.16
CA SER A 228 -6.77 -12.70 2.88
C SER A 228 -5.57 -11.78 2.68
N ILE A 229 -5.54 -10.64 3.38
CA ILE A 229 -4.46 -9.64 3.34
C ILE A 229 -3.80 -9.48 4.72
N ASP A 230 -4.56 -9.56 5.81
CA ASP A 230 -4.03 -9.49 7.18
C ASP A 230 -3.68 -10.87 7.71
N THR A 231 -2.58 -11.42 7.24
CA THR A 231 -2.15 -12.80 7.53
C THR A 231 -1.75 -13.07 8.98
N GLY A 232 -1.63 -12.05 9.83
CA GLY A 232 -1.14 -12.20 11.21
C GLY A 232 -2.17 -12.01 12.31
N LYS A 233 -3.39 -11.59 12.01
CA LYS A 233 -4.38 -11.16 13.02
C LYS A 233 -5.64 -12.01 13.02
N THR A 234 -5.47 -13.31 12.88
CA THR A 234 -6.56 -14.25 13.07
C THR A 234 -7.01 -14.22 14.53
N ASP A 235 -8.28 -14.01 14.73
CA ASP A 235 -8.95 -14.21 16.01
C ASP A 235 -8.74 -13.11 17.07
N ILE A 236 -9.36 -11.96 16.82
CA ILE A 236 -9.46 -10.89 17.81
C ILE A 236 -10.14 -11.46 19.05
N ALA A 237 -9.40 -11.59 20.13
CA ALA A 237 -9.87 -12.06 21.44
C ALA A 237 -10.46 -13.48 21.48
N GLY A 238 -10.04 -14.41 20.62
CA GLY A 238 -10.48 -15.79 20.65
C GLY A 238 -11.91 -16.04 20.13
N ASN A 239 -12.46 -15.11 19.33
CA ASN A 239 -13.87 -15.14 18.90
C ASN A 239 -14.07 -15.39 17.42
N ASN A 240 -13.06 -15.83 16.65
CA ASN A 240 -13.11 -15.94 15.19
C ASN A 240 -13.56 -14.64 14.51
N GLN A 241 -13.08 -13.51 14.99
CA GLN A 241 -13.31 -12.20 14.42
C GLN A 241 -12.05 -11.72 13.70
N TYR A 242 -12.19 -11.17 12.52
CA TYR A 242 -11.11 -10.64 11.69
C TYR A 242 -11.29 -9.13 11.55
N TYR A 243 -10.20 -8.39 11.53
CA TYR A 243 -10.25 -7.01 11.08
C TYR A 243 -10.57 -6.98 9.58
N VAL A 244 -11.28 -5.96 9.15
CA VAL A 244 -11.65 -5.79 7.75
C VAL A 244 -10.69 -4.79 7.11
N GLN A 245 -9.78 -5.27 6.26
CA GLN A 245 -8.96 -4.42 5.43
C GLN A 245 -9.75 -3.94 4.20
N LEU A 246 -9.42 -2.74 3.69
CA LEU A 246 -10.11 -2.18 2.52
C LEU A 246 -10.04 -3.11 1.31
N GLY A 247 -8.87 -3.69 1.04
CA GLY A 247 -8.69 -4.62 -0.09
C GLY A 247 -9.54 -5.89 0.05
N GLU A 248 -9.73 -6.41 1.26
CA GLU A 248 -10.58 -7.57 1.52
C GLU A 248 -12.07 -7.28 1.30
N GLU A 249 -12.50 -6.08 1.70
CA GLU A 249 -13.88 -5.63 1.48
C GLU A 249 -14.15 -5.42 -0.02
N LEU A 250 -13.22 -4.79 -0.74
CA LEU A 250 -13.37 -4.47 -2.16
C LEU A 250 -13.30 -5.71 -3.04
N TYR A 251 -12.34 -6.60 -2.80
CA TYR A 251 -12.08 -7.78 -3.65
C TYR A 251 -12.64 -9.09 -3.10
N ASN A 252 -13.41 -9.05 -2.02
CA ASN A 252 -14.13 -10.21 -1.47
C ASN A 252 -13.24 -11.42 -1.15
N GLY A 253 -11.95 -11.18 -0.85
CA GLY A 253 -10.95 -12.21 -0.57
C GLY A 253 -10.28 -12.81 -1.81
N ASP A 254 -10.52 -12.27 -3.01
CA ASP A 254 -9.84 -12.68 -4.24
C ASP A 254 -8.44 -12.08 -4.34
N LEU A 255 -8.21 -10.89 -3.75
CA LEU A 255 -6.88 -10.33 -3.53
C LEU A 255 -6.29 -10.91 -2.24
N LYS A 256 -5.10 -11.49 -2.34
CA LYS A 256 -4.44 -12.17 -1.22
C LYS A 256 -2.98 -11.78 -1.10
N LEU A 257 -2.52 -11.75 0.14
CA LEU A 257 -1.13 -11.58 0.54
C LEU A 257 -0.71 -12.77 1.40
N ALA A 258 0.35 -13.47 1.02
CA ALA A 258 0.96 -14.56 1.78
C ALA A 258 2.36 -14.13 2.25
N ASP A 259 2.59 -14.23 3.56
CA ASP A 259 3.83 -13.74 4.23
C ASP A 259 4.90 -14.84 4.45
N ASP A 260 4.65 -16.08 4.06
CA ASP A 260 5.49 -17.25 4.44
C ASP A 260 6.46 -17.66 3.35
N GLU A 261 6.58 -16.89 2.28
CA GLU A 261 7.47 -17.19 1.18
C GLU A 261 8.81 -16.45 1.31
N ALA A 262 9.87 -17.07 0.83
CA ALA A 262 11.15 -16.43 0.58
C ALA A 262 11.30 -16.15 -0.92
N ASP A 263 12.04 -15.11 -1.25
CA ASP A 263 12.43 -14.88 -2.64
C ASP A 263 13.46 -15.93 -3.13
N VAL A 264 13.89 -15.81 -4.39
CA VAL A 264 14.86 -16.73 -5.00
C VAL A 264 16.25 -16.70 -4.34
N PHE A 265 16.53 -15.69 -3.53
CA PHE A 265 17.77 -15.56 -2.76
C PHE A 265 17.60 -15.97 -1.29
N GLY A 266 16.42 -16.43 -0.89
CA GLY A 266 16.10 -16.82 0.48
C GLY A 266 15.81 -15.66 1.44
N ARG A 267 15.61 -14.43 0.93
CA ARG A 267 15.23 -13.29 1.75
C ARG A 267 13.76 -13.40 2.12
N PRO A 268 13.36 -13.00 3.35
CA PRO A 268 11.95 -12.94 3.71
C PRO A 268 11.16 -12.16 2.67
N ALA A 269 10.08 -12.74 2.21
CA ALA A 269 9.28 -12.15 1.13
C ALA A 269 7.80 -12.42 1.38
N HIS A 270 6.96 -11.70 0.66
CA HIS A 270 5.53 -11.94 0.59
C HIS A 270 5.08 -12.03 -0.86
N THR A 271 4.01 -12.76 -1.09
CA THR A 271 3.47 -13.00 -2.42
C THR A 271 2.05 -12.46 -2.51
N TRP A 272 1.82 -11.62 -3.51
CA TRP A 272 0.49 -11.19 -3.91
C TRP A 272 -0.08 -12.12 -4.97
N SER A 273 -1.37 -12.41 -4.82
CA SER A 273 -2.16 -13.12 -5.84
C SER A 273 -3.54 -12.48 -5.98
N PHE A 274 -4.12 -12.56 -7.17
CA PHE A 274 -5.45 -12.08 -7.47
C PHE A 274 -6.20 -13.11 -8.32
N ASP A 275 -7.43 -13.44 -7.91
CA ASP A 275 -8.28 -14.46 -8.55
C ASP A 275 -7.57 -15.83 -8.74
N GLY A 276 -6.71 -16.18 -7.79
CA GLY A 276 -5.91 -17.41 -7.78
C GLY A 276 -4.61 -17.36 -8.58
N GLU A 277 -4.36 -16.30 -9.33
CA GLU A 277 -3.14 -16.12 -10.12
C GLU A 277 -2.11 -15.27 -9.35
N LYS A 278 -0.85 -15.70 -9.39
CA LYS A 278 0.26 -14.98 -8.75
C LYS A 278 0.54 -13.67 -9.48
N ILE A 279 0.61 -12.56 -8.73
CA ILE A 279 1.07 -11.27 -9.22
C ILE A 279 2.60 -11.20 -9.16
N GLY A 280 3.16 -11.37 -7.96
CA GLY A 280 4.60 -11.30 -7.72
C GLY A 280 4.98 -11.68 -6.31
N THR A 281 6.27 -11.97 -6.11
CA THR A 281 6.89 -12.15 -4.80
C THR A 281 7.85 -10.99 -4.57
N TYR A 282 7.70 -10.30 -3.44
CA TYR A 282 8.41 -9.06 -3.11
C TYR A 282 9.11 -9.21 -1.77
N VAL A 283 10.33 -8.71 -1.68
CA VAL A 283 11.11 -8.75 -0.45
C VAL A 283 10.41 -7.93 0.64
N ASN A 284 10.28 -8.51 1.81
CA ASN A 284 9.73 -7.80 2.96
C ASN A 284 10.82 -6.98 3.66
N TYR A 285 11.07 -5.79 3.16
CA TYR A 285 12.08 -4.87 3.70
C TYR A 285 11.75 -4.37 5.13
N ASP A 286 10.51 -4.51 5.60
CA ASP A 286 10.16 -4.18 6.99
C ASP A 286 10.85 -5.12 8.01
N LEU A 287 11.33 -6.28 7.54
CA LEU A 287 12.12 -7.24 8.34
C LEU A 287 13.62 -7.02 8.22
N MET A 288 14.06 -6.09 7.37
CA MET A 288 15.49 -5.79 7.22
C MET A 288 16.02 -5.08 8.46
N VAL A 289 17.06 -5.63 9.04
CA VAL A 289 17.70 -5.11 10.26
C VAL A 289 18.83 -4.15 9.91
N GLU A 290 19.65 -4.51 8.91
CA GLU A 290 20.82 -3.72 8.50
C GLU A 290 21.16 -3.95 7.04
N GLU A 291 21.72 -2.95 6.39
CA GLU A 291 22.19 -2.99 5.01
C GLU A 291 23.61 -2.42 4.90
N TYR A 292 24.51 -3.17 4.25
CA TYR A 292 25.88 -2.75 4.02
C TYR A 292 26.16 -2.66 2.52
N THR A 293 26.77 -1.57 2.12
CA THR A 293 27.22 -1.34 0.73
C THR A 293 28.73 -1.53 0.53
N THR A 294 29.43 -1.90 1.62
CA THR A 294 30.86 -2.20 1.66
C THR A 294 31.06 -3.61 2.21
N SER A 295 32.29 -4.13 2.17
CA SER A 295 32.61 -5.39 2.83
C SER A 295 32.25 -5.34 4.32
N VAL A 296 31.75 -6.45 4.84
CA VAL A 296 31.32 -6.60 6.24
C VAL A 296 32.26 -7.59 6.91
N SER A 297 32.80 -7.21 8.07
CA SER A 297 33.60 -8.11 8.90
C SER A 297 32.72 -9.13 9.65
N GLY A 298 33.30 -10.26 10.02
CA GLY A 298 32.61 -11.26 10.83
C GLY A 298 32.14 -10.70 12.19
N LYS A 299 32.87 -9.70 12.72
CA LYS A 299 32.46 -9.03 13.95
C LYS A 299 31.20 -8.17 13.79
N GLU A 300 31.17 -7.34 12.75
CA GLU A 300 29.99 -6.49 12.46
C GLU A 300 28.76 -7.36 12.26
N LEU A 301 28.86 -8.43 11.48
CA LEU A 301 27.76 -9.34 11.28
C LEU A 301 27.34 -10.05 12.57
N TYR A 302 28.31 -10.49 13.39
CA TYR A 302 28.04 -11.09 14.71
C TYR A 302 27.33 -10.13 15.66
N ASP A 303 27.71 -8.86 15.67
CA ASP A 303 27.12 -7.84 16.53
C ASP A 303 25.64 -7.58 16.17
N VAL A 304 25.29 -7.69 14.91
CA VAL A 304 23.91 -7.52 14.41
C VAL A 304 23.05 -8.75 14.65
N VAL A 305 23.52 -9.94 14.21
CA VAL A 305 22.68 -11.16 14.24
C VAL A 305 22.74 -11.88 15.61
N GLY A 306 23.76 -11.60 16.40
CA GLY A 306 23.99 -12.24 17.71
C GLY A 306 24.57 -13.65 17.60
N LYS A 307 25.09 -14.15 18.73
CA LYS A 307 25.81 -15.42 18.79
C LYS A 307 24.99 -16.62 18.29
N THR A 308 23.74 -16.72 18.68
CA THR A 308 22.90 -17.89 18.35
C THR A 308 22.63 -17.98 16.84
N ALA A 309 22.30 -16.86 16.21
CA ALA A 309 22.08 -16.83 14.76
C ALA A 309 23.39 -17.03 14.00
N PHE A 310 24.46 -16.36 14.42
CA PHE A 310 25.77 -16.47 13.80
C PHE A 310 26.30 -17.92 13.83
N ASP A 311 26.18 -18.62 14.97
CA ASP A 311 26.61 -20.01 15.10
C ASP A 311 25.71 -21.01 14.35
N LYS A 312 24.47 -20.61 14.04
CA LYS A 312 23.51 -21.45 13.32
C LYS A 312 23.68 -21.38 11.80
N TYR A 313 24.07 -20.25 11.27
CA TYR A 313 24.24 -20.07 9.83
C TYR A 313 25.60 -20.64 9.38
N ASP A 314 25.54 -21.52 8.39
CA ASP A 314 26.73 -22.03 7.71
C ASP A 314 27.15 -21.04 6.61
N PHE A 315 27.97 -20.05 6.99
CA PHE A 315 28.50 -19.07 6.05
C PHE A 315 29.38 -19.71 4.96
N SER A 316 29.83 -20.96 5.12
CA SER A 316 30.58 -21.65 4.09
C SER A 316 29.81 -21.88 2.78
N ALA A 317 28.48 -21.91 2.87
CA ALA A 317 27.59 -22.04 1.72
C ALA A 317 27.55 -20.77 0.84
N TYR A 318 27.88 -19.61 1.39
CA TYR A 318 27.82 -18.32 0.70
C TYR A 318 29.21 -17.80 0.26
N VAL A 319 30.28 -18.37 0.76
CA VAL A 319 31.65 -18.04 0.36
C VAL A 319 32.13 -19.10 -0.60
N ASP A 320 31.86 -18.88 -1.88
CA ASP A 320 32.12 -19.82 -2.96
C ASP A 320 33.51 -20.49 -2.85
N GLY A 321 33.53 -21.82 -2.64
CA GLY A 321 34.72 -22.63 -2.63
C GLY A 321 35.62 -22.57 -1.39
N LYS A 322 35.14 -22.02 -0.28
CA LYS A 322 35.88 -22.00 0.99
C LYS A 322 35.39 -23.09 1.94
N ASP A 323 36.34 -23.77 2.53
CA ASP A 323 36.09 -24.93 3.37
C ASP A 323 35.65 -24.53 4.81
N ASP A 324 35.27 -25.55 5.60
CA ASP A 324 34.91 -25.45 6.99
C ASP A 324 35.90 -24.69 7.88
N ASP A 325 37.15 -24.53 7.45
CA ASP A 325 38.19 -23.88 8.27
C ASP A 325 38.05 -22.35 8.26
N PHE A 326 37.51 -21.76 7.17
CA PHE A 326 37.22 -20.32 7.13
C PHE A 326 36.09 -19.97 8.07
N TYR A 327 35.01 -20.73 8.07
CA TYR A 327 33.89 -20.54 8.98
C TYR A 327 34.31 -20.72 10.45
N LYS A 328 35.10 -21.73 10.75
CA LYS A 328 35.63 -21.99 12.11
C LYS A 328 36.56 -20.86 12.60
N GLN A 329 37.31 -20.22 11.70
CA GLN A 329 38.15 -19.09 12.04
C GLN A 329 37.31 -17.85 12.36
N ILE A 330 36.30 -17.56 11.56
CA ILE A 330 35.41 -16.43 11.79
C ILE A 330 34.64 -16.61 13.11
N SER A 331 34.11 -17.79 13.37
CA SER A 331 33.26 -18.05 14.52
C SER A 331 33.99 -18.13 15.86
N LYS A 332 35.28 -18.52 15.87
CA LYS A 332 36.00 -18.79 17.13
C LYS A 332 37.01 -17.74 17.57
N ASN A 333 37.89 -17.26 16.71
CA ASN A 333 39.06 -16.52 17.17
C ASN A 333 39.40 -15.24 16.42
N ASN A 334 38.90 -15.02 15.18
CA ASN A 334 39.36 -13.95 14.30
C ASN A 334 38.20 -13.23 13.59
N LYS A 335 37.00 -13.22 14.16
CA LYS A 335 35.83 -12.54 13.58
C LYS A 335 36.03 -11.04 13.40
N ASP A 336 37.03 -10.46 14.07
CA ASP A 336 37.31 -9.04 14.04
C ASP A 336 38.14 -8.62 12.81
N ASP A 337 38.89 -9.56 12.21
CA ASP A 337 39.93 -9.25 11.21
C ASP A 337 39.61 -9.79 9.80
N VAL A 338 38.44 -10.39 9.57
CA VAL A 338 38.10 -11.03 8.31
C VAL A 338 36.81 -10.49 7.76
N ASP A 339 36.88 -9.92 6.57
CA ASP A 339 35.70 -9.58 5.79
C ASP A 339 35.01 -10.86 5.32
N VAL A 340 33.72 -10.99 5.59
CA VAL A 340 32.91 -12.16 5.20
C VAL A 340 32.13 -11.91 3.91
N THR A 341 32.16 -10.69 3.39
CA THR A 341 31.57 -10.30 2.12
C THR A 341 32.58 -9.58 1.24
N ASP A 342 32.37 -9.60 -0.06
CA ASP A 342 33.22 -8.88 -0.99
C ASP A 342 32.98 -7.36 -0.94
N ASN A 343 34.06 -6.59 -1.14
CA ASN A 343 33.95 -5.14 -1.22
C ASN A 343 33.10 -4.72 -2.43
N GLY A 344 32.07 -3.91 -2.19
CA GLY A 344 31.10 -3.46 -3.18
C GLY A 344 29.91 -4.42 -3.38
N ALA A 345 29.87 -5.55 -2.66
CA ALA A 345 28.66 -6.36 -2.59
C ALA A 345 27.61 -5.72 -1.68
N LEU A 346 26.35 -5.75 -2.08
CA LEU A 346 25.23 -5.38 -1.22
C LEU A 346 24.96 -6.55 -0.27
N THR A 347 25.09 -6.28 1.04
CA THR A 347 24.77 -7.28 2.09
C THR A 347 23.58 -6.79 2.90
N GLN A 348 22.53 -7.58 2.93
CA GLN A 348 21.29 -7.28 3.68
C GLN A 348 21.08 -8.33 4.76
N VAL A 349 20.74 -7.89 5.96
CA VAL A 349 20.44 -8.73 7.12
C VAL A 349 18.95 -8.58 7.47
N PHE A 350 18.25 -9.71 7.52
CA PHE A 350 16.83 -9.80 7.82
C PHE A 350 16.59 -10.53 9.14
#